data_6ba8e73653b01bcbb9efdb3a487fecd3
#
_entry.id   6ba8e73653b01bcbb9efdb3a487fecd3
#
_cell.length_a   1.000
_cell.length_b   1.000
_cell.length_c   1.000
_cell.angle_alpha   90.00
_cell.angle_beta   90.00
_cell.angle_gamma   90.00
#
_symmetry.space_group_name_H-M   'P 1'
#
loop_
_entity.id
_entity.type
_entity.pdbx_description
1 polymer ?
#
loop_
_entity_poly.entity_id
_entity_poly.type
_entity_poly.pdbx_seq_one_letter_code
_entity_poly.pdbx_strand_id
1 'polypeptide(L)'
;MQWNQKESALLKDLKGQEQLCANKYSRHADAAKDPQLKQLFSQLAQQEAEHLNTITELERGIIPQMQSGGSKSQPTFTAAYHGESQEKQLDCFLCSDTLAGEKHVSQLYDTCVFEFSDARVRNVLNHIQKEEQEHGKWLYDYMSVNGMYQ
;
A
#
# COMPACT_ATOMS: atom_id res chain seq x y z
N MET A 1 21.20 -11.03 11.85
CA MET A 1 21.09 -11.84 10.65
C MET A 1 21.81 -11.15 9.51
N GLN A 2 22.54 -11.91 8.72
CA GLN A 2 23.25 -11.36 7.56
C GLN A 2 22.53 -11.74 6.28
N TRP A 3 22.39 -10.76 5.40
CA TRP A 3 21.75 -10.95 4.10
C TRP A 3 22.82 -11.24 3.03
N ASN A 4 22.48 -12.10 2.08
CA ASN A 4 23.32 -12.23 0.90
C ASN A 4 23.13 -11.00 0.01
N GLN A 5 23.93 -10.89 -1.05
CA GLN A 5 23.91 -9.70 -1.92
C GLN A 5 22.55 -9.50 -2.58
N LYS A 6 21.91 -10.58 -3.02
CA LYS A 6 20.61 -10.52 -3.68
C LYS A 6 19.51 -10.08 -2.71
N GLU A 7 19.50 -10.65 -1.50
CA GLU A 7 18.54 -10.29 -0.46
C GLU A 7 18.68 -8.82 -0.07
N SER A 8 19.92 -8.36 0.10
CA SER A 8 20.19 -6.95 0.42
C SER A 8 19.66 -6.01 -0.67
N ALA A 9 19.88 -6.36 -1.95
CA ALA A 9 19.40 -5.56 -3.07
C ALA A 9 17.88 -5.51 -3.12
N LEU A 10 17.20 -6.64 -2.85
CA LEU A 10 15.74 -6.70 -2.83
C LEU A 10 15.16 -5.88 -1.69
N LEU A 11 15.75 -5.94 -0.50
CA LEU A 11 15.29 -5.11 0.63
C LEU A 11 15.44 -3.63 0.33
N LYS A 12 16.52 -3.24 -0.34
CA LYS A 12 16.73 -1.86 -0.75
C LYS A 12 15.65 -1.41 -1.74
N ASP A 13 15.30 -2.27 -2.70
CA ASP A 13 14.23 -1.98 -3.66
C ASP A 13 12.88 -1.84 -2.97
N LEU A 14 12.55 -2.76 -2.06
CA LEU A 14 11.30 -2.69 -1.28
C LEU A 14 11.25 -1.40 -0.46
N LYS A 15 12.35 -1.05 0.19
CA LYS A 15 12.42 0.17 0.99
C LYS A 15 12.13 1.40 0.13
N GLY A 16 12.74 1.48 -1.06
CA GLY A 16 12.50 2.57 -1.99
C GLY A 16 11.05 2.65 -2.43
N GLN A 17 10.42 1.51 -2.72
CA GLN A 17 9.01 1.45 -3.11
C GLN A 17 8.09 1.87 -1.98
N GLU A 18 8.32 1.41 -0.76
CA GLU A 18 7.50 1.79 0.40
C GLU A 18 7.63 3.28 0.71
N GLN A 19 8.84 3.84 0.59
CA GLN A 19 9.06 5.27 0.76
C GLN A 19 8.27 6.07 -0.27
N LEU A 20 8.33 5.65 -1.53
CA LEU A 20 7.58 6.29 -2.61
C LEU A 20 6.09 6.23 -2.36
N CYS A 21 5.56 5.06 -1.97
CA CYS A 21 4.15 4.88 -1.69
C CYS A 21 3.67 5.77 -0.54
N ALA A 22 4.43 5.82 0.56
CA ALA A 22 4.08 6.66 1.70
C ALA A 22 4.03 8.14 1.30
N ASN A 23 5.02 8.61 0.55
CA ASN A 23 5.08 9.99 0.07
C ASN A 23 3.94 10.29 -0.90
N LYS A 24 3.66 9.36 -1.81
CA LYS A 24 2.59 9.52 -2.81
C LYS A 24 1.23 9.65 -2.14
N TYR A 25 0.90 8.74 -1.21
CA TYR A 25 -0.39 8.81 -0.50
C TYR A 25 -0.52 10.10 0.30
N SER A 26 0.55 10.55 0.94
CA SER A 26 0.55 11.81 1.68
C SER A 26 0.22 13.00 0.78
N ARG A 27 0.87 13.06 -0.39
CA ARG A 27 0.62 14.13 -1.38
C ARG A 27 -0.78 14.03 -1.97
N HIS A 28 -1.24 12.83 -2.25
CA HIS A 28 -2.59 12.61 -2.80
C HIS A 28 -3.66 12.97 -1.79
N ALA A 29 -3.42 12.75 -0.50
CA ALA A 29 -4.33 13.18 0.56
C ALA A 29 -4.52 14.70 0.54
N ASP A 30 -3.44 15.45 0.28
CA ASP A 30 -3.53 16.91 0.18
C ASP A 30 -4.25 17.36 -1.10
N ALA A 31 -4.08 16.62 -2.20
CA ALA A 31 -4.62 16.99 -3.50
C ALA A 31 -6.08 16.59 -3.70
N ALA A 32 -6.54 15.50 -3.07
CA ALA A 32 -7.89 14.97 -3.24
C ALA A 32 -8.95 16.00 -2.85
N LYS A 33 -10.10 15.93 -3.49
CA LYS A 33 -11.19 16.87 -3.25
C LYS A 33 -12.24 16.35 -2.28
N ASP A 34 -12.63 15.08 -2.41
CA ASP A 34 -13.60 14.47 -1.51
C ASP A 34 -12.96 14.21 -0.13
N PRO A 35 -13.56 14.70 0.97
CA PRO A 35 -13.03 14.44 2.32
C PRO A 35 -12.87 12.96 2.64
N GLN A 36 -13.74 12.09 2.15
CA GLN A 36 -13.61 10.64 2.34
C GLN A 36 -12.33 10.11 1.70
N LEU A 37 -12.00 10.60 0.50
CA LEU A 37 -10.79 10.18 -0.20
C LEU A 37 -9.54 10.73 0.49
N LYS A 38 -9.59 11.99 0.94
CA LYS A 38 -8.49 12.56 1.73
C LYS A 38 -8.18 11.69 2.95
N GLN A 39 -9.21 11.27 3.66
CA GLN A 39 -9.07 10.44 4.85
C GLN A 39 -8.50 9.07 4.49
N LEU A 40 -8.99 8.45 3.43
CA LEU A 40 -8.47 7.17 2.96
C LEU A 40 -6.99 7.26 2.62
N PHE A 41 -6.60 8.26 1.83
CA PHE A 41 -5.18 8.44 1.45
C PHE A 41 -4.31 8.71 2.68
N SER A 42 -4.79 9.48 3.66
CA SER A 42 -4.04 9.71 4.90
C SER A 42 -3.83 8.43 5.68
N GLN A 43 -4.86 7.59 5.77
CA GLN A 43 -4.78 6.29 6.43
C GLN A 43 -3.79 5.37 5.70
N LEU A 44 -3.84 5.33 4.38
CA LEU A 44 -2.94 4.52 3.57
C LEU A 44 -1.49 5.01 3.68
N ALA A 45 -1.28 6.33 3.71
CA ALA A 45 0.06 6.90 3.93
C ALA A 45 0.66 6.41 5.25
N GLN A 46 -0.14 6.38 6.31
CA GLN A 46 0.31 5.90 7.61
C GLN A 46 0.67 4.41 7.57
N GLN A 47 -0.14 3.60 6.91
CA GLN A 47 0.13 2.16 6.79
C GLN A 47 1.37 1.87 5.95
N GLU A 48 1.58 2.64 4.88
CA GLU A 48 2.80 2.49 4.08
C GLU A 48 4.04 2.92 4.86
N ALA A 49 3.92 3.92 5.73
CA ALA A 49 5.02 4.30 6.64
C ALA A 49 5.35 3.16 7.63
N GLU A 50 4.35 2.43 8.09
CA GLU A 50 4.56 1.24 8.92
C GLU A 50 5.27 0.13 8.15
N HIS A 51 4.90 -0.10 6.89
CA HIS A 51 5.58 -1.05 6.01
C HIS A 51 7.04 -0.65 5.80
N LEU A 52 7.30 0.64 5.55
CA LEU A 52 8.64 1.17 5.42
C LEU A 52 9.49 0.89 6.66
N ASN A 53 8.92 1.10 7.84
CA ASN A 53 9.60 0.83 9.11
C ASN A 53 9.93 -0.66 9.23
N THR A 54 9.00 -1.54 8.88
CA THR A 54 9.19 -2.99 8.90
C THR A 54 10.34 -3.41 7.97
N ILE A 55 10.38 -2.89 6.74
CA ILE A 55 11.45 -3.21 5.79
C ILE A 55 12.79 -2.66 6.29
N THR A 56 12.79 -1.47 6.90
CA THR A 56 14.00 -0.89 7.49
C THR A 56 14.56 -1.78 8.61
N GLU A 57 13.70 -2.34 9.44
CA GLU A 57 14.10 -3.30 10.47
C GLU A 57 14.71 -4.56 9.85
N LEU A 58 14.08 -5.10 8.80
CA LEU A 58 14.62 -6.24 8.07
C LEU A 58 16.03 -5.95 7.53
N GLU A 59 16.25 -4.76 6.96
CA GLU A 59 17.58 -4.36 6.49
C GLU A 59 18.64 -4.45 7.59
N ARG A 60 18.24 -4.14 8.82
CA ARG A 60 19.13 -4.20 10.00
C ARG A 60 19.29 -5.62 10.53
N GLY A 61 18.65 -6.60 9.91
CA GLY A 61 18.70 -8.00 10.35
C GLY A 61 17.71 -8.30 11.49
N ILE A 62 16.76 -7.40 11.74
CA ILE A 62 15.71 -7.59 12.77
C ILE A 62 14.47 -8.11 12.05
N ILE A 63 14.00 -9.30 12.47
CA ILE A 63 12.82 -9.91 11.88
C ILE A 63 11.66 -9.71 12.86
N PRO A 64 10.70 -8.80 12.55
CA PRO A 64 9.57 -8.59 13.44
C PRO A 64 8.63 -9.80 13.41
N GLN A 65 7.97 -10.04 14.53
CA GLN A 65 6.95 -11.08 14.63
C GLN A 65 5.62 -10.49 14.16
N MET A 66 5.08 -11.02 13.06
CA MET A 66 3.79 -10.58 12.55
C MET A 66 2.67 -11.31 13.27
N GLN A 67 1.76 -10.54 13.87
CA GLN A 67 0.59 -11.13 14.51
C GLN A 67 -0.46 -11.43 13.44
N SER A 68 -0.86 -12.69 13.38
CA SER A 68 -1.98 -13.11 12.55
C SER A 68 -3.28 -12.76 13.27
N GLY A 69 -4.21 -12.09 12.59
CA GLY A 69 -5.58 -12.03 13.02
C GLY A 69 -6.12 -10.74 13.59
N GLY A 70 -5.43 -9.61 13.42
CA GLY A 70 -6.07 -8.33 13.63
C GLY A 70 -6.88 -7.96 12.40
N SER A 71 -8.20 -8.14 12.42
CA SER A 71 -9.02 -7.57 11.36
C SER A 71 -9.02 -6.05 11.56
N LYS A 72 -8.30 -5.33 10.70
CA LYS A 72 -8.42 -3.89 10.64
C LYS A 72 -9.84 -3.57 10.17
N SER A 73 -10.46 -2.60 10.82
CA SER A 73 -11.76 -2.10 10.41
C SER A 73 -11.71 -1.66 8.95
N GLN A 74 -12.54 -2.26 8.11
CA GLN A 74 -12.62 -1.87 6.69
C GLN A 74 -13.37 -0.55 6.58
N PRO A 75 -12.82 0.42 5.83
CA PRO A 75 -13.55 1.66 5.59
C PRO A 75 -14.76 1.40 4.70
N THR A 76 -15.83 2.14 4.95
CA THR A 76 -17.03 2.13 4.10
C THR A 76 -17.18 3.51 3.49
N PHE A 77 -17.70 3.55 2.27
CA PHE A 77 -17.82 4.79 1.51
C PHE A 77 -19.24 5.02 1.03
N THR A 78 -19.63 6.29 0.99
CA THR A 78 -20.85 6.74 0.32
C THR A 78 -20.46 7.52 -0.92
N ALA A 79 -21.35 7.55 -1.92
CA ALA A 79 -21.07 8.27 -3.15
C ALA A 79 -20.97 9.78 -2.87
N ALA A 80 -19.85 10.39 -3.25
CA ALA A 80 -19.61 11.82 -3.14
C ALA A 80 -19.98 12.55 -4.42
N TYR A 81 -19.93 11.83 -5.55
CA TYR A 81 -20.14 12.40 -6.88
C TYR A 81 -21.36 11.77 -7.55
N HIS A 82 -22.30 12.60 -7.95
CA HIS A 82 -23.55 12.17 -8.59
C HIS A 82 -23.61 12.54 -10.08
N GLY A 83 -22.50 12.97 -10.65
CA GLY A 83 -22.33 13.34 -12.04
C GLY A 83 -20.87 13.65 -12.31
N GLU A 84 -20.57 14.02 -13.54
CA GLU A 84 -19.20 14.33 -13.94
C GLU A 84 -18.82 15.76 -13.54
N SER A 85 -17.56 15.92 -13.09
CA SER A 85 -16.98 17.21 -12.72
C SER A 85 -15.46 17.13 -12.81
N GLN A 86 -14.80 18.28 -12.81
CA GLN A 86 -13.34 18.33 -12.76
C GLN A 86 -12.80 17.72 -11.45
N GLU A 87 -13.52 17.94 -10.36
CA GLU A 87 -13.14 17.38 -9.05
C GLU A 87 -13.20 15.86 -9.06
N LYS A 88 -14.25 15.27 -9.63
CA LYS A 88 -14.38 13.83 -9.78
C LYS A 88 -13.26 13.28 -10.67
N GLN A 89 -12.95 13.97 -11.77
CA GLN A 89 -11.88 13.55 -12.68
C GLN A 89 -10.52 13.52 -11.98
N LEU A 90 -10.23 14.54 -11.17
CA LEU A 90 -8.99 14.56 -10.39
C LEU A 90 -8.94 13.40 -9.40
N ASP A 91 -10.00 13.22 -8.60
CA ASP A 91 -10.04 12.15 -7.61
C ASP A 91 -9.96 10.77 -8.28
N CYS A 92 -10.59 10.60 -9.42
CA CYS A 92 -10.49 9.37 -10.21
C CYS A 92 -9.05 9.11 -10.66
N PHE A 93 -8.36 10.14 -11.15
CA PHE A 93 -6.96 10.03 -11.54
C PHE A 93 -6.07 9.61 -10.35
N LEU A 94 -6.28 10.24 -9.20
CA LEU A 94 -5.49 9.91 -7.99
C LEU A 94 -5.73 8.47 -7.55
N CYS A 95 -6.96 7.99 -7.60
CA CYS A 95 -7.29 6.60 -7.27
C CYS A 95 -6.67 5.64 -8.27
N SER A 96 -6.76 5.92 -9.57
CA SER A 96 -6.21 5.07 -10.61
C SER A 96 -4.69 4.94 -10.49
N ASP A 97 -4.03 6.05 -10.19
CA ASP A 97 -2.58 6.08 -9.98
C ASP A 97 -2.17 5.22 -8.77
N THR A 98 -2.87 5.39 -7.65
CA THR A 98 -2.53 4.65 -6.43
C THR A 98 -2.89 3.17 -6.55
N LEU A 99 -3.99 2.82 -7.21
CA LEU A 99 -4.34 1.42 -7.45
C LEU A 99 -3.29 0.74 -8.33
N ALA A 100 -2.81 1.40 -9.36
CA ALA A 100 -1.72 0.90 -10.18
C ALA A 100 -0.45 0.70 -9.34
N GLY A 101 -0.16 1.61 -8.43
CA GLY A 101 0.96 1.51 -7.51
C GLY A 101 0.88 0.30 -6.59
N GLU A 102 -0.33 0.01 -6.06
CA GLU A 102 -0.54 -1.18 -5.21
C GLU A 102 -0.29 -2.46 -6.00
N LYS A 103 -0.76 -2.53 -7.24
CA LYS A 103 -0.51 -3.68 -8.12
C LYS A 103 0.97 -3.87 -8.37
N HIS A 104 1.69 -2.78 -8.61
CA HIS A 104 3.13 -2.83 -8.89
C HIS A 104 3.93 -3.30 -7.68
N VAL A 105 3.69 -2.71 -6.51
CA VAL A 105 4.43 -3.07 -5.30
C VAL A 105 4.12 -4.50 -4.86
N SER A 106 2.88 -4.95 -5.05
CA SER A 106 2.48 -6.33 -4.76
C SER A 106 3.28 -7.33 -5.58
N GLN A 107 3.54 -7.02 -6.86
CA GLN A 107 4.36 -7.86 -7.73
C GLN A 107 5.81 -7.94 -7.23
N LEU A 108 6.34 -6.85 -6.71
CA LEU A 108 7.69 -6.84 -6.15
C LEU A 108 7.77 -7.74 -4.91
N TYR A 109 6.77 -7.67 -4.01
CA TYR A 109 6.69 -8.57 -2.86
C TYR A 109 6.58 -10.03 -3.30
N ASP A 110 5.83 -10.30 -4.35
CA ASP A 110 5.68 -11.64 -4.90
C ASP A 110 7.05 -12.21 -5.31
N THR A 111 7.84 -11.42 -6.02
CA THR A 111 9.21 -11.80 -6.40
C THR A 111 10.07 -12.05 -5.16
N CYS A 112 10.02 -11.15 -4.20
CA CYS A 112 10.85 -11.23 -2.99
C CYS A 112 10.56 -12.47 -2.17
N VAL A 113 9.30 -12.86 -2.03
CA VAL A 113 8.90 -14.04 -1.24
C VAL A 113 9.65 -15.28 -1.71
N PHE A 114 9.85 -15.45 -3.02
CA PHE A 114 10.53 -16.61 -3.56
C PHE A 114 12.06 -16.57 -3.36
N GLU A 115 12.62 -15.37 -3.17
CA GLU A 115 14.08 -15.21 -3.08
C GLU A 115 14.62 -15.32 -1.66
N PHE A 116 13.79 -15.13 -0.64
CA PHE A 116 14.23 -15.27 0.75
C PHE A 116 14.00 -16.70 1.21
N SER A 117 15.03 -17.32 1.79
CA SER A 117 14.94 -18.70 2.28
C SER A 117 14.37 -18.79 3.70
N ASP A 118 14.52 -17.74 4.50
CA ASP A 118 14.06 -17.75 5.89
C ASP A 118 12.53 -17.65 5.94
N ALA A 119 11.89 -18.65 6.56
CA ALA A 119 10.43 -18.69 6.65
C ALA A 119 9.84 -17.51 7.42
N ARG A 120 10.58 -16.98 8.40
CA ARG A 120 10.11 -15.82 9.18
C ARG A 120 10.08 -14.57 8.32
N VAL A 121 11.07 -14.41 7.43
CA VAL A 121 11.10 -13.28 6.47
C VAL A 121 9.96 -13.42 5.48
N ARG A 122 9.76 -14.60 4.92
CA ARG A 122 8.64 -14.85 4.00
C ARG A 122 7.30 -14.51 4.64
N ASN A 123 7.14 -14.83 5.91
CA ASN A 123 5.91 -14.52 6.66
C ASN A 123 5.69 -13.00 6.75
N VAL A 124 6.75 -12.23 7.01
CA VAL A 124 6.67 -10.76 7.04
C VAL A 124 6.27 -10.23 5.67
N LEU A 125 6.92 -10.69 4.60
CA LEU A 125 6.62 -10.24 3.23
C LEU A 125 5.19 -10.60 2.82
N ASN A 126 4.72 -11.78 3.16
CA ASN A 126 3.34 -12.20 2.88
C ASN A 126 2.33 -11.33 3.63
N HIS A 127 2.63 -10.98 4.87
CA HIS A 127 1.76 -10.11 5.67
C HIS A 127 1.62 -8.74 5.02
N ILE A 128 2.74 -8.14 4.60
CA ILE A 128 2.72 -6.83 3.93
C ILE A 128 1.98 -6.92 2.60
N GLN A 129 2.24 -7.95 1.80
CA GLN A 129 1.56 -8.13 0.51
C GLN A 129 0.06 -8.25 0.69
N LYS A 130 -0.38 -8.96 1.72
CA LYS A 130 -1.81 -9.07 2.03
C LYS A 130 -2.41 -7.70 2.33
N GLU A 131 -1.71 -6.87 3.09
CA GLU A 131 -2.16 -5.51 3.38
C GLU A 131 -2.20 -4.64 2.12
N GLU A 132 -1.24 -4.80 1.21
CA GLU A 132 -1.27 -4.10 -0.07
C GLU A 132 -2.51 -4.48 -0.89
N GLN A 133 -2.90 -5.76 -0.86
CA GLN A 133 -4.14 -6.23 -1.52
C GLN A 133 -5.38 -5.59 -0.87
N GLU A 134 -5.40 -5.45 0.45
CA GLU A 134 -6.48 -4.78 1.16
C GLU A 134 -6.58 -3.30 0.76
N HIS A 135 -5.44 -2.62 0.64
CA HIS A 135 -5.40 -1.24 0.14
C HIS A 135 -6.03 -1.13 -1.24
N GLY A 136 -5.69 -2.04 -2.13
CA GLY A 136 -6.28 -2.10 -3.47
C GLY A 136 -7.78 -2.29 -3.43
N LYS A 137 -8.27 -3.13 -2.52
CA LYS A 137 -9.71 -3.36 -2.33
C LYS A 137 -10.41 -2.09 -1.86
N TRP A 138 -9.84 -1.37 -0.91
CA TRP A 138 -10.42 -0.12 -0.42
C TRP A 138 -10.50 0.95 -1.50
N LEU A 139 -9.44 1.07 -2.30
CA LEU A 139 -9.43 1.99 -3.45
C LEU A 139 -10.50 1.60 -4.47
N TYR A 140 -10.62 0.31 -4.77
CA TYR A 140 -11.64 -0.22 -5.66
C TYR A 140 -13.04 0.12 -5.15
N ASP A 141 -13.29 -0.12 -3.86
CA ASP A 141 -14.60 0.14 -3.25
C ASP A 141 -14.97 1.62 -3.33
N TYR A 142 -14.02 2.50 -3.03
CA TYR A 142 -14.24 3.94 -3.17
C TYR A 142 -14.58 4.31 -4.62
N MET A 143 -13.80 3.83 -5.56
CA MET A 143 -14.01 4.11 -6.99
C MET A 143 -15.34 3.58 -7.46
N SER A 144 -15.73 2.40 -6.99
CA SER A 144 -16.96 1.71 -7.40
C SER A 144 -18.20 2.51 -7.02
N VAL A 145 -18.29 2.99 -5.76
CA VAL A 145 -19.46 3.75 -5.31
C VAL A 145 -19.55 5.12 -5.98
N ASN A 146 -18.46 5.62 -6.54
CA ASN A 146 -18.41 6.92 -7.22
C ASN A 146 -18.44 6.82 -8.74
N GLY A 147 -18.68 5.61 -9.29
CA GLY A 147 -18.76 5.42 -10.73
C GLY A 147 -17.44 5.64 -11.46
N MET A 148 -16.32 5.40 -10.79
CA MET A 148 -14.97 5.64 -11.32
C MET A 148 -14.29 4.39 -11.85
N TYR A 149 -14.83 3.20 -11.55
CA TYR A 149 -14.23 1.93 -11.96
C TYR A 149 -15.22 1.16 -12.83
N GLN A 150 -14.76 0.83 -14.01
CA GLN A 150 -15.54 0.05 -14.97
C GLN A 150 -14.90 -1.29 -15.24
#